data_430a76d59558f2163ee27902fb5458ce
#
_entry.id   430a76d59558f2163ee27902fb5458ce
#
_cell.length_a   1.000
_cell.length_b   1.000
_cell.length_c   1.000
_cell.angle_alpha   90.00
_cell.angle_beta   90.00
_cell.angle_gamma   90.00
#
_symmetry.space_group_name_H-M   'P 1'
#
loop_
_entity.id
_entity.type
_entity.pdbx_description
1 polymer ?
#
loop_
_entity_poly.entity_id
_entity_poly.type
_entity_poly.pdbx_seq_one_letter_code
_entity_poly.pdbx_strand_id
1 'polypeptide(L)'
;MKRYEVIGIVLTLLGAIVWGGSGTSVQFLGNFRNMNLEWLITMRLITAGLLTVLYAWFRQGNSVFHVFRSARDTLGLIIFGVFGMALCQYTYFRAIVLAGAGIATVLQYLAPSMIIIYMLMRYGKRPSRGEIISVILALVGTICLMGNDGFSFESFRGDVLFWGLLSAVGVAVYSVSPVRLLATYGTIPIVGFGMLISGFLAAVLFHQPHSYAVWDVWTIVGCFNVVFLGTIVSFNAYLEGVKRIGAVSGAILSSVEPISAAFLGWALLGNQFNWIGILGMAMIIATIIIIALERRKPQPKRTENANTV
;
A
#
# COMPACT_ATOMS: atom_id res chain seq x y z
N MET A 1 15.57 11.04 17.27
CA MET A 1 14.49 11.11 16.26
C MET A 1 13.70 12.40 16.43
N LYS A 2 13.47 13.16 15.36
CA LYS A 2 12.64 14.37 15.42
C LYS A 2 11.16 13.97 15.59
N ARG A 3 10.37 14.75 16.33
CA ARG A 3 8.92 14.51 16.50
C ARG A 3 8.18 14.25 15.17
N TYR A 4 8.61 14.93 14.12
CA TYR A 4 8.08 14.78 12.76
C TYR A 4 8.26 13.36 12.20
N GLU A 5 9.41 12.73 12.43
CA GLU A 5 9.72 11.36 11.97
C GLU A 5 8.94 10.30 12.76
N VAL A 6 8.78 10.51 14.09
CA VAL A 6 7.96 9.62 14.93
C VAL A 6 6.53 9.58 14.42
N ILE A 7 5.95 10.75 14.15
CA ILE A 7 4.60 10.85 13.59
C ILE A 7 4.53 10.12 12.23
N GLY A 8 5.56 10.24 11.38
CA GLY A 8 5.62 9.56 10.10
C GLY A 8 5.61 8.03 10.26
N ILE A 9 6.39 7.49 11.19
CA ILE A 9 6.41 6.04 11.50
C ILE A 9 5.03 5.58 11.98
N VAL A 10 4.46 6.29 12.96
CA VAL A 10 3.14 5.94 13.53
C VAL A 10 2.04 5.95 12.46
N LEU A 11 2.02 6.96 11.60
CA LEU A 11 1.04 7.05 10.52
C LEU A 11 1.21 5.92 9.49
N THR A 12 2.44 5.57 9.12
CA THR A 12 2.70 4.46 8.21
C THR A 12 2.26 3.13 8.80
N LEU A 13 2.60 2.86 10.07
CA LEU A 13 2.18 1.65 10.76
C LEU A 13 0.66 1.58 10.92
N LEU A 14 0.02 2.70 11.29
CA LEU A 14 -1.44 2.78 11.37
C LEU A 14 -2.09 2.43 10.03
N GLY A 15 -1.62 3.05 8.94
CA GLY A 15 -2.13 2.76 7.59
C GLY A 15 -2.01 1.28 7.25
N ALA A 16 -0.85 0.67 7.50
CA ALA A 16 -0.60 -0.74 7.21
C ALA A 16 -1.44 -1.70 8.08
N ILE A 17 -1.56 -1.43 9.38
CA ILE A 17 -2.41 -2.23 10.29
C ILE A 17 -3.86 -2.21 9.82
N VAL A 18 -4.35 -1.04 9.46
CA VAL A 18 -5.73 -0.87 8.99
C VAL A 18 -5.94 -1.52 7.62
N TRP A 19 -4.92 -1.54 6.73
CA TRP A 19 -4.98 -2.30 5.47
C TRP A 19 -5.15 -3.79 5.73
N GLY A 20 -4.39 -4.38 6.66
CA GLY A 20 -4.54 -5.79 7.03
C GLY A 20 -5.94 -6.12 7.55
N GLY A 21 -6.51 -5.26 8.39
CA GLY A 21 -7.90 -5.39 8.85
C GLY A 21 -8.92 -5.29 7.72
N SER A 22 -8.67 -4.40 6.75
CA SER A 22 -9.48 -4.30 5.54
C SER A 22 -9.36 -5.56 4.68
N GLY A 23 -8.17 -6.14 4.55
CA GLY A 23 -7.94 -7.40 3.84
C GLY A 23 -8.79 -8.54 4.39
N THR A 24 -8.89 -8.67 5.71
CA THR A 24 -9.78 -9.64 6.38
C THR A 24 -11.25 -9.39 6.03
N SER A 25 -11.69 -8.12 5.96
CA SER A 25 -13.05 -7.79 5.53
C SER A 25 -13.29 -8.12 4.05
N VAL A 26 -12.32 -7.90 3.17
CA VAL A 26 -12.39 -8.31 1.75
C VAL A 26 -12.52 -9.83 1.64
N GLN A 27 -11.76 -10.60 2.41
CA GLN A 27 -11.85 -12.06 2.47
C GLN A 27 -13.24 -12.50 2.95
N PHE A 28 -13.77 -11.88 3.99
CA PHE A 28 -15.12 -12.15 4.49
C PHE A 28 -16.19 -11.88 3.42
N LEU A 29 -16.13 -10.71 2.78
CA LEU A 29 -17.09 -10.32 1.75
C LEU A 29 -17.04 -11.25 0.52
N GLY A 30 -15.86 -11.65 0.09
CA GLY A 30 -15.69 -12.58 -1.03
C GLY A 30 -16.17 -13.99 -0.69
N ASN A 31 -15.66 -14.56 0.40
CA ASN A 31 -15.88 -15.99 0.71
C ASN A 31 -17.25 -16.28 1.33
N PHE A 32 -17.78 -15.38 2.15
CA PHE A 32 -19.00 -15.61 2.91
C PHE A 32 -20.22 -14.81 2.43
N ARG A 33 -20.02 -13.80 1.60
CA ARG A 33 -21.09 -12.95 1.07
C ARG A 33 -21.18 -12.94 -0.45
N ASN A 34 -20.37 -13.76 -1.11
CA ASN A 34 -20.36 -13.91 -2.57
C ASN A 34 -20.20 -12.56 -3.30
N MET A 35 -19.41 -11.65 -2.70
CA MET A 35 -19.18 -10.33 -3.29
C MET A 35 -18.16 -10.42 -4.41
N ASN A 36 -18.48 -9.81 -5.56
CA ASN A 36 -17.54 -9.70 -6.66
C ASN A 36 -16.42 -8.73 -6.27
N LEU A 37 -15.16 -9.21 -6.26
CA LEU A 37 -14.01 -8.42 -5.84
C LEU A 37 -13.66 -7.28 -6.81
N GLU A 38 -13.91 -7.45 -8.11
CA GLU A 38 -13.70 -6.40 -9.11
C GLU A 38 -14.67 -5.23 -8.88
N TRP A 39 -15.92 -5.57 -8.63
CA TRP A 39 -16.93 -4.59 -8.24
C TRP A 39 -16.54 -3.88 -6.94
N LEU A 40 -16.11 -4.62 -5.92
CA LEU A 40 -15.70 -4.07 -4.64
C LEU A 40 -14.52 -3.11 -4.78
N ILE A 41 -13.48 -3.47 -5.56
CA ILE A 41 -12.31 -2.62 -5.82
C ILE A 41 -12.74 -1.32 -6.50
N THR A 42 -13.57 -1.40 -7.52
CA THR A 42 -14.05 -0.23 -8.26
C THR A 42 -14.88 0.69 -7.36
N MET A 43 -15.87 0.12 -6.67
CA MET A 43 -16.76 0.84 -5.77
C MET A 43 -15.97 1.53 -4.66
N ARG A 44 -15.05 0.82 -3.98
CA ARG A 44 -14.27 1.41 -2.89
C ARG A 44 -13.41 2.58 -3.35
N LEU A 45 -12.75 2.48 -4.52
CA LEU A 45 -11.87 3.54 -5.02
C LEU A 45 -12.65 4.78 -5.44
N ILE A 46 -13.77 4.61 -6.16
CA ILE A 46 -14.63 5.74 -6.56
C ILE A 46 -15.23 6.40 -5.33
N THR A 47 -15.84 5.61 -4.45
CA THR A 47 -16.51 6.14 -3.24
C THR A 47 -15.51 6.82 -2.30
N ALA A 48 -14.37 6.15 -2.02
CA ALA A 48 -13.34 6.72 -1.17
C ALA A 48 -12.72 7.97 -1.77
N GLY A 49 -12.44 7.96 -3.07
CA GLY A 49 -11.90 9.11 -3.79
C GLY A 49 -12.87 10.30 -3.75
N LEU A 50 -14.16 10.07 -4.03
CA LEU A 50 -15.19 11.10 -3.98
C LEU A 50 -15.31 11.71 -2.59
N LEU A 51 -15.44 10.87 -1.55
CA LEU A 51 -15.54 11.33 -0.16
C LEU A 51 -14.30 12.12 0.28
N THR A 52 -13.11 11.65 -0.13
CA THR A 52 -11.85 12.31 0.21
C THR A 52 -11.70 13.66 -0.48
N VAL A 53 -12.06 13.77 -1.77
CA VAL A 53 -12.03 15.05 -2.51
C VAL A 53 -13.09 16.00 -1.97
N LEU A 54 -14.30 15.55 -1.69
CA LEU A 54 -15.35 16.36 -1.08
C LEU A 54 -14.90 16.90 0.29
N TYR A 55 -14.34 16.05 1.15
CA TYR A 55 -13.78 16.48 2.43
C TYR A 55 -12.68 17.54 2.25
N ALA A 56 -11.76 17.32 1.31
CA ALA A 56 -10.72 18.28 1.00
C ALA A 56 -11.31 19.61 0.52
N TRP A 57 -12.32 19.56 -0.34
CA TRP A 57 -13.01 20.76 -0.85
C TRP A 57 -13.72 21.55 0.25
N PHE A 58 -14.42 20.87 1.18
CA PHE A 58 -15.02 21.52 2.33
C PHE A 58 -14.00 22.20 3.25
N ARG A 59 -12.77 21.64 3.35
CA ARG A 59 -11.72 22.17 4.21
C ARG A 59 -10.88 23.28 3.56
N GLN A 60 -10.67 23.21 2.26
CA GLN A 60 -9.71 24.04 1.52
C GLN A 60 -10.35 24.86 0.40
N GLY A 61 -11.65 24.68 0.16
CA GLY A 61 -12.35 25.34 -0.94
C GLY A 61 -11.76 24.96 -2.31
N ASN A 62 -11.80 25.87 -3.25
CA ASN A 62 -11.35 25.65 -4.62
C ASN A 62 -9.83 25.43 -4.78
N SER A 63 -9.04 25.60 -3.71
CA SER A 63 -7.60 25.37 -3.77
C SER A 63 -7.25 23.90 -4.03
N VAL A 64 -8.15 22.95 -3.74
CA VAL A 64 -7.97 21.52 -4.07
C VAL A 64 -7.75 21.28 -5.56
N PHE A 65 -8.30 22.15 -6.43
CA PHE A 65 -8.18 22.03 -7.89
C PHE A 65 -6.93 22.71 -8.45
N HIS A 66 -6.10 23.34 -7.60
CA HIS A 66 -4.88 24.02 -8.08
C HIS A 66 -3.87 23.08 -8.73
N VAL A 67 -3.88 21.79 -8.40
CA VAL A 67 -3.06 20.78 -9.05
C VAL A 67 -3.28 20.73 -10.57
N PHE A 68 -4.49 21.05 -11.04
CA PHE A 68 -4.84 21.04 -12.46
C PHE A 68 -4.42 22.32 -13.20
N ARG A 69 -3.95 23.35 -12.50
CA ARG A 69 -3.43 24.57 -13.14
C ARG A 69 -2.05 24.41 -13.76
N SER A 70 -1.30 23.39 -13.35
CA SER A 70 0.01 23.06 -13.88
C SER A 70 -0.06 21.75 -14.66
N ALA A 71 0.24 21.77 -15.95
CA ALA A 71 0.30 20.57 -16.77
C ALA A 71 1.26 19.51 -16.23
N ARG A 72 2.41 19.95 -15.66
CA ARG A 72 3.39 19.07 -15.01
C ARG A 72 2.80 18.37 -13.78
N ASP A 73 2.02 19.08 -12.98
CA ASP A 73 1.44 18.53 -11.75
C ASP A 73 0.24 17.65 -12.05
N THR A 74 -0.57 18.03 -13.03
CA THR A 74 -1.63 17.17 -13.57
C THR A 74 -1.05 15.86 -14.11
N LEU A 75 0.03 15.90 -14.90
CA LEU A 75 0.69 14.70 -15.38
C LEU A 75 1.23 13.85 -14.23
N GLY A 76 1.84 14.47 -13.21
CA GLY A 76 2.29 13.77 -12.00
C GLY A 76 1.15 13.08 -11.25
N LEU A 77 -0.02 13.72 -11.17
CA LEU A 77 -1.22 13.16 -10.58
C LEU A 77 -1.77 11.98 -11.39
N ILE A 78 -1.77 12.09 -12.72
CA ILE A 78 -2.17 11.00 -13.62
C ILE A 78 -1.20 9.81 -13.48
N ILE A 79 0.12 10.05 -13.42
CA ILE A 79 1.11 8.99 -13.20
C ILE A 79 0.85 8.30 -11.87
N PHE A 80 0.58 9.05 -10.81
CA PHE A 80 0.24 8.50 -9.50
C PHE A 80 -1.03 7.65 -9.53
N GLY A 81 -2.12 8.15 -10.12
CA GLY A 81 -3.40 7.45 -10.17
C GLY A 81 -3.38 6.23 -11.09
N VAL A 82 -2.81 6.35 -12.29
CA VAL A 82 -2.80 5.29 -13.31
C VAL A 82 -1.71 4.25 -13.03
N PHE A 83 -0.46 4.69 -13.02
CA PHE A 83 0.69 3.78 -12.93
C PHE A 83 1.07 3.44 -11.48
N GLY A 84 0.60 4.22 -10.52
CA GLY A 84 0.72 3.89 -9.11
C GLY A 84 -0.48 3.07 -8.65
N MET A 85 -1.60 3.74 -8.37
CA MET A 85 -2.74 3.12 -7.68
C MET A 85 -3.49 2.11 -8.55
N ALA A 86 -3.89 2.46 -9.78
CA ALA A 86 -4.67 1.56 -10.63
C ALA A 86 -3.85 0.34 -11.07
N LEU A 87 -2.59 0.56 -11.52
CA LEU A 87 -1.70 -0.52 -11.91
C LEU A 87 -1.50 -1.50 -10.75
N CYS A 88 -1.17 -0.99 -9.55
CA CYS A 88 -1.01 -1.82 -8.36
C CYS A 88 -2.26 -2.67 -8.08
N GLN A 89 -3.43 -2.06 -8.06
CA GLN A 89 -4.68 -2.75 -7.73
C GLN A 89 -5.07 -3.81 -8.76
N TYR A 90 -4.97 -3.47 -10.05
CA TYR A 90 -5.32 -4.39 -11.14
C TYR A 90 -4.38 -5.60 -11.17
N THR A 91 -3.06 -5.34 -11.14
CA THR A 91 -2.07 -6.40 -11.28
C THR A 91 -1.97 -7.29 -10.05
N TYR A 92 -2.16 -6.73 -8.85
CA TYR A 92 -2.28 -7.49 -7.61
C TYR A 92 -3.49 -8.43 -7.65
N PHE A 93 -4.65 -7.92 -8.08
CA PHE A 93 -5.84 -8.74 -8.24
C PHE A 93 -5.64 -9.89 -9.23
N ARG A 94 -4.99 -9.60 -10.40
CA ARG A 94 -4.64 -10.65 -11.37
C ARG A 94 -3.73 -11.72 -10.76
N ALA A 95 -2.73 -11.32 -9.98
CA ALA A 95 -1.85 -12.26 -9.28
C ALA A 95 -2.62 -13.11 -8.24
N ILE A 96 -3.58 -12.51 -7.52
CA ILE A 96 -4.44 -13.24 -6.57
C ILE A 96 -5.26 -14.32 -7.29
N VAL A 97 -5.88 -13.98 -8.41
CA VAL A 97 -6.70 -14.92 -9.19
C VAL A 97 -5.87 -16.10 -9.69
N LEU A 98 -4.60 -15.87 -10.05
CA LEU A 98 -3.71 -16.89 -10.61
C LEU A 98 -3.06 -17.80 -9.57
N ALA A 99 -2.72 -17.26 -8.39
CA ALA A 99 -1.88 -17.98 -7.42
C ALA A 99 -2.28 -17.76 -5.94
N GLY A 100 -3.42 -17.10 -5.71
CA GLY A 100 -3.88 -16.80 -4.35
C GLY A 100 -3.23 -15.57 -3.72
N ALA A 101 -3.85 -15.08 -2.66
CA ALA A 101 -3.45 -13.82 -2.00
C ALA A 101 -2.04 -13.90 -1.37
N GLY A 102 -1.65 -15.06 -0.84
CA GLY A 102 -0.33 -15.25 -0.21
C GLY A 102 0.81 -14.98 -1.17
N ILE A 103 0.84 -15.66 -2.34
CA ILE A 103 1.88 -15.50 -3.34
C ILE A 103 1.87 -14.10 -3.95
N ALA A 104 0.68 -13.56 -4.27
CA ALA A 104 0.53 -12.21 -4.77
C ALA A 104 1.13 -11.18 -3.80
N THR A 105 0.89 -11.35 -2.50
CA THR A 105 1.42 -10.48 -1.43
C THR A 105 2.93 -10.60 -1.32
N VAL A 106 3.50 -11.81 -1.32
CA VAL A 106 4.96 -12.01 -1.30
C VAL A 106 5.64 -11.28 -2.45
N LEU A 107 5.10 -11.40 -3.66
CA LEU A 107 5.65 -10.71 -4.83
C LEU A 107 5.50 -9.19 -4.73
N GLN A 108 4.39 -8.70 -4.22
CA GLN A 108 4.17 -7.26 -4.01
C GLN A 108 5.13 -6.67 -2.97
N TYR A 109 5.53 -7.43 -1.94
CA TYR A 109 6.52 -7.00 -0.95
C TYR A 109 7.97 -6.91 -1.48
N LEU A 110 8.19 -7.16 -2.77
CA LEU A 110 9.40 -6.73 -3.46
C LEU A 110 9.45 -5.22 -3.75
N ALA A 111 8.35 -4.50 -3.56
CA ALA A 111 8.28 -3.06 -3.78
C ALA A 111 9.37 -2.24 -3.05
N PRO A 112 9.73 -2.48 -1.78
CA PRO A 112 10.84 -1.77 -1.14
C PRO A 112 12.16 -1.93 -1.88
N SER A 113 12.45 -3.13 -2.42
CA SER A 113 13.63 -3.38 -3.24
C SER A 113 13.61 -2.54 -4.53
N MET A 114 12.45 -2.46 -5.19
CA MET A 114 12.29 -1.65 -6.40
C MET A 114 12.45 -0.16 -6.11
N ILE A 115 11.94 0.32 -4.98
CA ILE A 115 12.13 1.70 -4.54
C ILE A 115 13.62 1.99 -4.28
N ILE A 116 14.35 1.07 -3.62
CA ILE A 116 15.78 1.18 -3.38
C ILE A 116 16.56 1.28 -4.70
N ILE A 117 16.27 0.40 -5.65
CA ILE A 117 16.89 0.40 -6.98
C ILE A 117 16.61 1.74 -7.68
N TYR A 118 15.36 2.21 -7.68
CA TYR A 118 15.00 3.50 -8.25
C TYR A 118 15.76 4.66 -7.59
N MET A 119 15.85 4.68 -6.25
CA MET A 119 16.57 5.72 -5.51
C MET A 119 18.06 5.71 -5.80
N LEU A 120 18.66 4.53 -5.97
CA LEU A 120 20.06 4.38 -6.37
C LEU A 120 20.29 4.90 -7.79
N MET A 121 19.48 4.47 -8.75
CA MET A 121 19.64 4.85 -10.17
C MET A 121 19.33 6.33 -10.43
N ARG A 122 18.29 6.87 -9.79
CA ARG A 122 17.83 8.24 -10.05
C ARG A 122 18.57 9.31 -9.27
N TYR A 123 19.00 8.99 -8.04
CA TYR A 123 19.58 9.95 -7.09
C TYR A 123 20.95 9.54 -6.57
N GLY A 124 21.50 8.40 -7.00
CA GLY A 124 22.76 7.85 -6.47
C GLY A 124 22.69 7.49 -4.97
N LYS A 125 21.49 7.44 -4.40
CA LYS A 125 21.30 7.18 -2.97
C LYS A 125 21.47 5.69 -2.68
N ARG A 126 22.60 5.33 -2.06
CA ARG A 126 22.86 3.96 -1.63
C ARG A 126 21.97 3.60 -0.45
N PRO A 127 21.40 2.36 -0.43
CA PRO A 127 20.65 1.87 0.71
C PRO A 127 21.58 1.71 1.91
N SER A 128 21.02 1.93 3.09
CA SER A 128 21.71 1.63 4.33
C SER A 128 21.72 0.11 4.60
N ARG A 129 22.62 -0.34 5.47
CA ARG A 129 22.63 -1.75 5.89
C ARG A 129 21.31 -2.15 6.57
N GLY A 130 20.72 -1.25 7.36
CA GLY A 130 19.44 -1.51 8.01
C GLY A 130 18.29 -1.63 7.01
N GLU A 131 18.25 -0.80 5.96
CA GLU A 131 17.26 -0.93 4.88
C GLU A 131 17.38 -2.27 4.17
N ILE A 132 18.61 -2.73 3.82
CA ILE A 132 18.83 -4.03 3.16
C ILE A 132 18.38 -5.18 4.07
N ILE A 133 18.83 -5.21 5.33
CA ILE A 133 18.46 -6.25 6.29
C ILE A 133 16.93 -6.27 6.49
N SER A 134 16.32 -5.10 6.64
CA SER A 134 14.87 -4.99 6.83
C SER A 134 14.08 -5.51 5.63
N VAL A 135 14.52 -5.24 4.40
CA VAL A 135 13.88 -5.78 3.19
C VAL A 135 13.94 -7.31 3.16
N ILE A 136 15.11 -7.88 3.47
CA ILE A 136 15.28 -9.35 3.51
C ILE A 136 14.39 -9.95 4.60
N LEU A 137 14.40 -9.40 5.81
CA LEU A 137 13.58 -9.88 6.93
C LEU A 137 12.07 -9.73 6.63
N ALA A 138 11.65 -8.62 6.02
CA ALA A 138 10.25 -8.43 5.65
C ALA A 138 9.80 -9.47 4.62
N LEU A 139 10.60 -9.71 3.59
CA LEU A 139 10.29 -10.69 2.55
C LEU A 139 10.24 -12.11 3.09
N VAL A 140 11.29 -12.54 3.79
CA VAL A 140 11.35 -13.89 4.39
C VAL A 140 10.26 -14.06 5.45
N GLY A 141 10.02 -13.05 6.28
CA GLY A 141 8.95 -13.06 7.28
C GLY A 141 7.56 -13.18 6.67
N THR A 142 7.32 -12.50 5.54
CA THR A 142 6.05 -12.62 4.80
C THR A 142 5.89 -14.01 4.19
N ILE A 143 6.95 -14.58 3.62
CA ILE A 143 6.95 -15.97 3.12
C ILE A 143 6.62 -16.96 4.24
N CYS A 144 7.28 -16.83 5.40
CA CYS A 144 7.03 -17.68 6.56
C CYS A 144 5.57 -17.55 7.06
N LEU A 145 5.04 -16.33 7.10
CA LEU A 145 3.68 -16.06 7.56
C LEU A 145 2.62 -16.67 6.63
N MET A 146 2.85 -16.60 5.32
CA MET A 146 1.93 -17.11 4.29
C MET A 146 2.15 -18.60 3.97
N GLY A 147 3.23 -19.20 4.43
CA GLY A 147 3.63 -20.58 4.09
C GLY A 147 2.68 -21.65 4.60
N ASN A 148 1.72 -21.28 5.45
CA ASN A 148 0.68 -22.20 5.96
C ASN A 148 -0.42 -22.52 4.92
N ASP A 149 -0.58 -21.69 3.89
CA ASP A 149 -1.66 -21.81 2.90
C ASP A 149 -1.24 -22.61 1.65
N GLY A 150 -0.24 -23.50 1.77
CA GLY A 150 0.19 -24.35 0.66
C GLY A 150 1.16 -23.64 -0.30
N PHE A 151 2.15 -22.92 0.24
CA PHE A 151 3.22 -22.31 -0.54
C PHE A 151 3.97 -23.39 -1.34
N SER A 152 3.79 -23.37 -2.66
CA SER A 152 4.49 -24.24 -3.61
C SER A 152 5.33 -23.42 -4.57
N PHE A 153 6.58 -23.84 -4.82
CA PHE A 153 7.42 -23.20 -5.84
C PHE A 153 6.82 -23.35 -7.26
N GLU A 154 6.01 -24.35 -7.51
CA GLU A 154 5.28 -24.53 -8.77
C GLU A 154 4.28 -23.42 -9.06
N SER A 155 3.83 -22.71 -8.02
CA SER A 155 2.93 -21.57 -8.16
C SER A 155 3.61 -20.31 -8.70
N PHE A 156 4.96 -20.27 -8.78
CA PHE A 156 5.71 -19.15 -9.37
C PHE A 156 5.86 -19.28 -10.89
N ARG A 157 4.75 -19.54 -11.56
CA ARG A 157 4.71 -19.53 -13.03
C ARG A 157 5.01 -18.13 -13.58
N GLY A 158 5.43 -18.07 -14.85
CA GLY A 158 5.83 -16.82 -15.49
C GLY A 158 4.75 -15.74 -15.50
N ASP A 159 3.47 -16.13 -15.65
CA ASP A 159 2.32 -15.23 -15.62
C ASP A 159 2.10 -14.65 -14.20
N VAL A 160 2.23 -15.46 -13.16
CA VAL A 160 2.12 -15.04 -11.75
C VAL A 160 3.25 -14.07 -11.41
N LEU A 161 4.48 -14.40 -11.79
CA LEU A 161 5.64 -13.52 -11.59
C LEU A 161 5.43 -12.18 -12.30
N PHE A 162 4.96 -12.18 -13.55
CA PHE A 162 4.70 -10.95 -14.31
C PHE A 162 3.72 -10.04 -13.57
N TRP A 163 2.54 -10.55 -13.21
CA TRP A 163 1.52 -9.74 -12.55
C TRP A 163 1.93 -9.32 -11.13
N GLY A 164 2.54 -10.21 -10.36
CA GLY A 164 2.99 -9.91 -9.00
C GLY A 164 4.12 -8.87 -8.96
N LEU A 165 5.13 -9.00 -9.83
CA LEU A 165 6.20 -8.01 -9.93
C LEU A 165 5.69 -6.66 -10.45
N LEU A 166 4.75 -6.68 -11.40
CA LEU A 166 4.13 -5.45 -11.90
C LEU A 166 3.31 -4.75 -10.81
N SER A 167 2.70 -5.50 -9.88
CA SER A 167 2.05 -4.91 -8.72
C SER A 167 3.05 -4.23 -7.78
N ALA A 168 4.23 -4.85 -7.55
CA ALA A 168 5.29 -4.23 -6.78
C ALA A 168 5.83 -2.95 -7.43
N VAL A 169 5.92 -2.89 -8.77
CA VAL A 169 6.21 -1.65 -9.50
C VAL A 169 5.14 -0.61 -9.23
N GLY A 170 3.85 -0.98 -9.27
CA GLY A 170 2.74 -0.09 -8.94
C GLY A 170 2.87 0.51 -7.53
N VAL A 171 3.19 -0.33 -6.52
CA VAL A 171 3.48 0.12 -5.14
C VAL A 171 4.66 1.10 -5.11
N ALA A 172 5.74 0.80 -5.82
CA ALA A 172 6.90 1.69 -5.89
C ALA A 172 6.54 3.03 -6.50
N VAL A 173 5.77 3.04 -7.59
CA VAL A 173 5.32 4.26 -8.26
C VAL A 173 4.41 5.07 -7.33
N TYR A 174 3.38 4.50 -6.71
CA TYR A 174 2.50 5.28 -5.84
C TYR A 174 3.19 5.78 -4.55
N SER A 175 4.27 5.12 -4.13
CA SER A 175 5.04 5.56 -2.96
C SER A 175 6.03 6.69 -3.28
N VAL A 176 6.55 6.75 -4.51
CA VAL A 176 7.59 7.70 -4.90
C VAL A 176 7.05 8.90 -5.68
N SER A 177 6.18 8.64 -6.67
CA SER A 177 5.75 9.67 -7.62
C SER A 177 4.99 10.85 -6.98
N PRO A 178 4.11 10.66 -5.98
CA PRO A 178 3.31 11.74 -5.46
C PRO A 178 4.02 12.61 -4.42
N VAL A 179 5.21 12.24 -3.93
CA VAL A 179 5.88 12.89 -2.79
C VAL A 179 5.94 14.42 -2.94
N ARG A 180 6.27 14.91 -4.14
CA ARG A 180 6.30 16.36 -4.43
C ARG A 180 4.88 16.94 -4.39
N LEU A 181 3.90 16.30 -4.99
CA LEU A 181 2.51 16.75 -5.00
C LEU A 181 1.90 16.75 -3.59
N LEU A 182 2.20 15.71 -2.79
CA LEU A 182 1.79 15.64 -1.38
C LEU A 182 2.36 16.78 -0.54
N ALA A 183 3.60 17.20 -0.84
CA ALA A 183 4.22 18.34 -0.16
C ALA A 183 3.62 19.69 -0.58
N THR A 184 3.28 19.83 -1.87
CA THR A 184 2.79 21.10 -2.44
C THR A 184 1.29 21.33 -2.18
N TYR A 185 0.47 20.30 -2.40
CA TYR A 185 -1.00 20.42 -2.38
C TYR A 185 -1.67 19.75 -1.17
N GLY A 186 -0.87 19.05 -0.34
CA GLY A 186 -1.38 18.27 0.78
C GLY A 186 -1.74 16.83 0.39
N THR A 187 -1.78 15.96 1.40
CA THR A 187 -1.98 14.51 1.18
C THR A 187 -3.41 14.21 0.76
N ILE A 188 -4.40 14.78 1.46
CA ILE A 188 -5.82 14.45 1.27
C ILE A 188 -6.30 14.68 -0.17
N PRO A 189 -6.13 15.89 -0.80
CA PRO A 189 -6.63 16.09 -2.16
C PRO A 189 -5.91 15.23 -3.19
N ILE A 190 -4.59 15.07 -3.07
CA ILE A 190 -3.81 14.27 -4.03
C ILE A 190 -4.20 12.79 -3.97
N VAL A 191 -4.36 12.24 -2.77
CA VAL A 191 -4.81 10.86 -2.58
C VAL A 191 -6.23 10.67 -3.09
N GLY A 192 -7.14 11.62 -2.81
CA GLY A 192 -8.52 11.58 -3.27
C GLY A 192 -8.62 11.57 -4.81
N PHE A 193 -7.91 12.46 -5.50
CA PHE A 193 -7.88 12.46 -6.97
C PHE A 193 -7.21 11.20 -7.53
N GLY A 194 -6.13 10.72 -6.90
CA GLY A 194 -5.49 9.45 -7.29
C GLY A 194 -6.44 8.26 -7.21
N MET A 195 -7.23 8.17 -6.13
CA MET A 195 -8.28 7.16 -5.97
C MET A 195 -9.37 7.28 -7.05
N LEU A 196 -9.84 8.50 -7.37
CA LEU A 196 -10.83 8.71 -8.43
C LEU A 196 -10.30 8.26 -9.79
N ILE A 197 -9.10 8.69 -10.17
CA ILE A 197 -8.47 8.28 -11.43
C ILE A 197 -8.35 6.76 -11.49
N SER A 198 -7.87 6.13 -10.41
CA SER A 198 -7.75 4.68 -10.31
C SER A 198 -9.10 3.97 -10.37
N GLY A 199 -10.10 4.49 -9.68
CA GLY A 199 -11.44 3.91 -9.63
C GLY A 199 -12.17 3.99 -10.99
N PHE A 200 -12.06 5.13 -11.70
CA PHE A 200 -12.61 5.25 -13.04
C PHE A 200 -11.90 4.32 -14.03
N LEU A 201 -10.58 4.20 -13.94
CA LEU A 201 -9.84 3.27 -14.78
C LEU A 201 -10.22 1.82 -14.46
N ALA A 202 -10.39 1.46 -13.19
CA ALA A 202 -10.88 0.15 -12.79
C ALA A 202 -12.29 -0.14 -13.34
N ALA A 203 -13.18 0.86 -13.34
CA ALA A 203 -14.52 0.74 -13.91
C ALA A 203 -14.50 0.43 -15.42
N VAL A 204 -13.48 0.91 -16.13
CA VAL A 204 -13.29 0.64 -17.57
C VAL A 204 -12.62 -0.72 -17.80
N LEU A 205 -11.61 -1.08 -16.98
CA LEU A 205 -10.83 -2.31 -17.15
C LEU A 205 -11.57 -3.55 -16.68
N PHE A 206 -12.27 -3.47 -15.56
CA PHE A 206 -13.12 -4.53 -15.07
C PHE A 206 -14.49 -4.40 -15.75
N HIS A 207 -14.84 -5.35 -16.61
CA HIS A 207 -16.17 -5.45 -17.19
C HIS A 207 -17.13 -5.85 -16.05
N GLN A 208 -17.71 -4.84 -15.41
CA GLN A 208 -18.48 -4.91 -14.17
C GLN A 208 -19.60 -5.95 -14.25
N PRO A 209 -19.45 -7.19 -13.76
CA PRO A 209 -20.62 -8.01 -13.50
C PRO A 209 -21.32 -7.45 -12.26
N HIS A 210 -22.64 -7.49 -12.26
CA HIS A 210 -23.41 -7.16 -11.06
C HIS A 210 -22.92 -8.00 -9.89
N SER A 211 -22.73 -7.39 -8.72
CA SER A 211 -22.44 -8.14 -7.52
C SER A 211 -23.72 -8.83 -7.04
N TYR A 212 -23.73 -10.15 -7.10
CA TYR A 212 -24.78 -10.99 -6.49
C TYR A 212 -24.56 -11.20 -4.99
N ALA A 213 -23.98 -10.22 -4.33
CA ALA A 213 -23.66 -10.29 -2.92
C ALA A 213 -24.93 -10.41 -2.05
N VAL A 214 -24.83 -11.19 -0.99
CA VAL A 214 -25.85 -11.20 0.06
C VAL A 214 -25.72 -9.93 0.87
N TRP A 215 -26.74 -9.07 0.78
CA TRP A 215 -26.77 -7.78 1.49
C TRP A 215 -27.42 -7.93 2.87
N ASP A 216 -26.59 -7.91 3.90
CA ASP A 216 -26.99 -7.88 5.30
C ASP A 216 -26.18 -6.80 6.07
N VAL A 217 -26.43 -6.67 7.37
CA VAL A 217 -25.71 -5.71 8.23
C VAL A 217 -24.21 -5.94 8.19
N TRP A 218 -23.75 -7.19 8.17
CA TRP A 218 -22.34 -7.52 8.17
C TRP A 218 -21.65 -7.19 6.85
N THR A 219 -22.39 -7.32 5.74
CA THR A 219 -21.92 -6.89 4.41
C THR A 219 -21.73 -5.37 4.37
N ILE A 220 -22.69 -4.61 4.93
CA ILE A 220 -22.59 -3.15 5.01
C ILE A 220 -21.40 -2.74 5.90
N VAL A 221 -21.24 -3.37 7.06
CA VAL A 221 -20.11 -3.13 7.96
C VAL A 221 -18.78 -3.46 7.28
N GLY A 222 -18.71 -4.60 6.57
CA GLY A 222 -17.53 -4.99 5.80
C GLY A 222 -17.19 -3.97 4.70
N CYS A 223 -18.17 -3.55 3.90
CA CYS A 223 -17.99 -2.52 2.88
C CYS A 223 -17.56 -1.17 3.48
N PHE A 224 -18.17 -0.76 4.59
CA PHE A 224 -17.76 0.46 5.31
C PHE A 224 -16.31 0.37 5.78
N ASN A 225 -15.91 -0.76 6.39
CA ASN A 225 -14.52 -0.98 6.80
C ASN A 225 -13.57 -0.89 5.61
N VAL A 226 -13.88 -1.55 4.51
CA VAL A 226 -13.04 -1.54 3.30
C VAL A 226 -12.92 -0.14 2.69
N VAL A 227 -14.03 0.61 2.58
CA VAL A 227 -14.02 1.95 1.98
C VAL A 227 -13.38 2.96 2.93
N PHE A 228 -13.86 3.04 4.16
CA PHE A 228 -13.47 4.10 5.08
C PHE A 228 -12.12 3.83 5.72
N LEU A 229 -11.99 2.74 6.45
CA LEU A 229 -10.73 2.39 7.13
C LEU A 229 -9.68 1.93 6.14
N GLY A 230 -9.98 0.90 5.36
CA GLY A 230 -9.04 0.25 4.46
C GLY A 230 -8.65 1.06 3.23
N THR A 231 -9.39 2.09 2.87
CA THR A 231 -9.05 2.91 1.70
C THR A 231 -8.78 4.35 2.09
N ILE A 232 -9.75 5.08 2.69
CA ILE A 232 -9.55 6.50 3.01
C ILE A 232 -8.46 6.67 4.08
N VAL A 233 -8.63 6.02 5.23
CA VAL A 233 -7.70 6.20 6.36
C VAL A 233 -6.32 5.64 6.02
N SER A 234 -6.26 4.41 5.50
CA SER A 234 -4.99 3.73 5.24
C SER A 234 -4.12 4.46 4.23
N PHE A 235 -4.65 4.80 3.04
CA PHE A 235 -3.83 5.49 2.02
C PHE A 235 -3.40 6.88 2.47
N ASN A 236 -4.29 7.66 3.12
CA ASN A 236 -3.91 8.97 3.62
C ASN A 236 -2.86 8.87 4.72
N ALA A 237 -3.01 7.94 5.68
CA ALA A 237 -2.03 7.73 6.73
C ALA A 237 -0.69 7.25 6.18
N TYR A 238 -0.70 6.24 5.30
CA TYR A 238 0.51 5.72 4.67
C TYR A 238 1.25 6.79 3.89
N LEU A 239 0.60 7.51 2.98
CA LEU A 239 1.25 8.51 2.14
C LEU A 239 1.67 9.77 2.91
N GLU A 240 0.93 10.17 3.96
CA GLU A 240 1.40 11.21 4.87
C GLU A 240 2.63 10.74 5.67
N GLY A 241 2.67 9.44 6.03
CA GLY A 241 3.85 8.81 6.61
C GLY A 241 5.04 8.82 5.63
N VAL A 242 4.85 8.33 4.41
CA VAL A 242 5.87 8.31 3.34
C VAL A 242 6.43 9.71 3.08
N LYS A 243 5.58 10.73 3.01
CA LYS A 243 6.00 12.14 2.88
C LYS A 243 6.99 12.55 3.97
N ARG A 244 6.85 12.02 5.19
CA ARG A 244 7.68 12.36 6.35
C ARG A 244 8.94 11.52 6.50
N ILE A 245 8.84 10.21 6.21
CA ILE A 245 9.94 9.27 6.44
C ILE A 245 10.58 8.74 5.17
N GLY A 246 10.05 9.11 4.01
CA GLY A 246 10.53 8.65 2.69
C GLY A 246 9.96 7.28 2.28
N ALA A 247 9.95 7.05 0.97
CA ALA A 247 9.27 5.91 0.36
C ALA A 247 9.87 4.55 0.77
N VAL A 248 11.20 4.41 0.85
CA VAL A 248 11.86 3.15 1.26
C VAL A 248 11.41 2.73 2.64
N SER A 249 11.56 3.61 3.65
CA SER A 249 11.16 3.28 5.02
C SER A 249 9.65 3.08 5.15
N GLY A 250 8.85 3.86 4.41
CA GLY A 250 7.40 3.68 4.37
C GLY A 250 7.02 2.30 3.87
N ALA A 251 7.58 1.86 2.75
CA ALA A 251 7.31 0.56 2.16
C ALA A 251 7.81 -0.61 3.02
N ILE A 252 8.97 -0.46 3.72
CA ILE A 252 9.42 -1.47 4.68
C ILE A 252 8.48 -1.57 5.88
N LEU A 253 8.06 -0.44 6.44
CA LEU A 253 7.16 -0.41 7.59
C LEU A 253 5.75 -0.92 7.26
N SER A 254 5.31 -0.82 6.00
CA SER A 254 4.01 -1.36 5.59
C SER A 254 3.96 -2.90 5.62
N SER A 255 5.11 -3.59 5.74
CA SER A 255 5.14 -5.05 5.93
C SER A 255 4.48 -5.55 7.22
N VAL A 256 4.05 -4.66 8.11
CA VAL A 256 3.21 -5.00 9.26
C VAL A 256 1.78 -5.40 8.86
N GLU A 257 1.35 -5.04 7.65
CA GLU A 257 0.03 -5.37 7.12
C GLU A 257 -0.32 -6.85 7.20
N PRO A 258 0.52 -7.81 6.72
CA PRO A 258 0.21 -9.23 6.83
C PRO A 258 0.13 -9.73 8.27
N ILE A 259 0.84 -9.12 9.22
CA ILE A 259 0.70 -9.46 10.64
C ILE A 259 -0.70 -9.12 11.12
N SER A 260 -1.19 -7.91 10.82
CA SER A 260 -2.52 -7.50 11.25
C SER A 260 -3.62 -8.30 10.53
N ALA A 261 -3.45 -8.63 9.25
CA ALA A 261 -4.35 -9.50 8.51
C ALA A 261 -4.42 -10.91 9.11
N ALA A 262 -3.25 -11.49 9.43
CA ALA A 262 -3.17 -12.80 10.03
C ALA A 262 -3.80 -12.83 11.44
N PHE A 263 -3.50 -11.82 12.27
CA PHE A 263 -4.07 -11.70 13.62
C PHE A 263 -5.60 -11.59 13.59
N LEU A 264 -6.14 -10.74 12.71
CA LEU A 264 -7.59 -10.57 12.57
C LEU A 264 -8.23 -11.79 11.90
N GLY A 265 -7.56 -12.44 10.95
CA GLY A 265 -7.99 -13.71 10.37
C GLY A 265 -8.10 -14.81 11.43
N TRP A 266 -7.14 -14.89 12.35
CA TRP A 266 -7.21 -15.79 13.49
C TRP A 266 -8.37 -15.43 14.44
N ALA A 267 -8.48 -14.17 14.83
CA ALA A 267 -9.47 -13.75 15.82
C ALA A 267 -10.92 -13.80 15.32
N LEU A 268 -11.15 -13.52 14.01
CA LEU A 268 -12.48 -13.34 13.45
C LEU A 268 -12.92 -14.49 12.51
N LEU A 269 -11.99 -15.15 11.84
CA LEU A 269 -12.26 -16.18 10.83
C LEU A 269 -11.80 -17.57 11.27
N GLY A 270 -11.17 -17.70 12.46
CA GLY A 270 -10.73 -18.98 13.01
C GLY A 270 -9.47 -19.56 12.35
N ASN A 271 -8.72 -18.76 11.61
CA ASN A 271 -7.43 -19.18 11.02
C ASN A 271 -6.47 -19.62 12.12
N GLN A 272 -5.61 -20.61 11.86
CA GLN A 272 -4.64 -21.08 12.84
C GLN A 272 -3.23 -20.63 12.52
N PHE A 273 -2.43 -20.35 13.55
CA PHE A 273 -1.00 -20.08 13.40
C PHE A 273 -0.20 -21.37 13.63
N ASN A 274 0.83 -21.52 12.80
CA ASN A 274 1.91 -22.47 13.08
C ASN A 274 3.16 -21.72 13.58
N TRP A 275 4.19 -22.49 14.02
CA TRP A 275 5.44 -21.94 14.50
C TRP A 275 6.19 -21.12 13.44
N ILE A 276 6.08 -21.51 12.16
CA ILE A 276 6.72 -20.80 11.04
C ILE A 276 6.08 -19.44 10.86
N GLY A 277 4.74 -19.34 10.95
CA GLY A 277 4.02 -18.07 10.91
C GLY A 277 4.38 -17.13 12.07
N ILE A 278 4.53 -17.67 13.30
CA ILE A 278 4.98 -16.89 14.46
C ILE A 278 6.40 -16.36 14.24
N LEU A 279 7.31 -17.18 13.71
CA LEU A 279 8.66 -16.74 13.35
C LEU A 279 8.62 -15.63 12.29
N GLY A 280 7.76 -15.77 11.28
CA GLY A 280 7.55 -14.75 10.25
C GLY A 280 7.09 -13.41 10.84
N MET A 281 6.12 -13.43 11.78
CA MET A 281 5.69 -12.22 12.49
C MET A 281 6.84 -11.58 13.27
N ALA A 282 7.65 -12.37 13.98
CA ALA A 282 8.82 -11.87 14.72
C ALA A 282 9.84 -11.20 13.79
N MET A 283 10.11 -11.78 12.60
CA MET A 283 11.00 -11.19 11.60
C MET A 283 10.47 -9.85 11.08
N ILE A 284 9.18 -9.75 10.79
CA ILE A 284 8.56 -8.49 10.35
C ILE A 284 8.62 -7.43 11.46
N ILE A 285 8.36 -7.80 12.72
CA ILE A 285 8.49 -6.87 13.86
C ILE A 285 9.94 -6.38 13.99
N ALA A 286 10.92 -7.25 13.77
CA ALA A 286 12.34 -6.85 13.80
C ALA A 286 12.65 -5.76 12.75
N THR A 287 12.00 -5.75 11.58
CA THR A 287 12.20 -4.70 10.57
C THR A 287 11.80 -3.32 11.10
N ILE A 288 10.69 -3.24 11.85
CA ILE A 288 10.20 -1.99 12.43
C ILE A 288 11.25 -1.44 13.40
N ILE A 289 11.79 -2.32 14.27
CA ILE A 289 12.80 -1.95 15.26
C ILE A 289 14.07 -1.47 14.56
N ILE A 290 14.56 -2.19 13.53
CA ILE A 290 15.77 -1.83 12.78
C ILE A 290 15.61 -0.45 12.15
N ILE A 291 14.52 -0.19 11.42
CA ILE A 291 14.25 1.10 10.77
C ILE A 291 14.13 2.23 11.82
N ALA A 292 13.46 1.97 12.96
CA ALA A 292 13.34 2.96 14.02
C ALA A 292 14.68 3.30 14.69
N LEU A 293 15.54 2.29 14.92
CA LEU A 293 16.88 2.47 15.49
C LEU A 293 17.83 3.19 14.52
N GLU A 294 17.77 2.84 13.24
CA GLU A 294 18.61 3.47 12.22
C GLU A 294 18.33 4.97 12.08
N ARG A 295 17.08 5.37 12.18
CA ARG A 295 16.68 6.79 12.18
C ARG A 295 17.06 7.56 13.44
N ARG A 296 17.44 6.88 14.52
CA ARG A 296 17.99 7.52 15.72
C ARG A 296 19.45 7.91 15.56
N LYS A 297 20.19 7.28 14.64
CA LYS A 297 21.60 7.61 14.39
C LYS A 297 21.71 9.01 13.79
N PRO A 298 22.67 9.85 14.25
CA PRO A 298 22.94 11.15 13.63
C PRO A 298 23.23 10.91 12.14
N GLN A 299 22.46 11.52 11.26
CA GLN A 299 22.82 11.51 9.83
C GLN A 299 24.12 12.30 9.67
N PRO A 300 25.13 11.79 8.97
CA PRO A 300 26.31 12.58 8.65
C PRO A 300 25.84 13.86 7.97
N LYS A 301 26.35 15.03 8.44
CA LYS A 301 26.06 16.33 7.85
C LYS A 301 26.27 16.18 6.33
N ARG A 302 25.21 16.37 5.55
CA ARG A 302 25.34 16.53 4.10
C ARG A 302 26.29 17.70 3.90
N THR A 303 27.47 17.45 3.36
CA THR A 303 28.27 18.50 2.76
C THR A 303 27.40 19.17 1.71
N GLU A 304 27.01 20.40 1.94
CA GLU A 304 26.37 21.31 1.00
C GLU A 304 27.36 21.59 -0.15
N ASN A 305 27.51 20.61 -1.04
CA ASN A 305 28.06 20.82 -2.37
C ASN A 305 26.93 20.65 -3.36
N ALA A 306 26.11 21.67 -3.42
CA ALA A 306 25.17 21.87 -4.51
C ALA A 306 25.16 23.38 -4.81
N ASN A 307 26.27 23.90 -5.24
CA ASN A 307 26.26 24.98 -6.20
C ASN A 307 26.05 24.36 -7.57
N THR A 308 25.21 25.07 -8.34
CA THR A 308 24.97 24.99 -9.80
C THR A 308 23.99 23.91 -10.29
N VAL A 309 22.98 24.46 -10.72
CA VAL A 309 22.06 24.53 -11.86
C VAL A 309 20.66 24.08 -11.57
#